data_2a4effa25496242ece4e739a9b5a503b
#
_entry.id   2a4effa25496242ece4e739a9b5a503b
#
_cell.length_a   1.000
_cell.length_b   1.000
_cell.length_c   1.000
_cell.angle_alpha   90.00
_cell.angle_beta   90.00
_cell.angle_gamma   90.00
#
_symmetry.space_group_name_H-M   'P 1'
#
loop_
_entity.id
_entity.type
_entity.pdbx_description
1 polymer ?
#
loop_
_entity_poly.entity_id
_entity_poly.type
_entity_poly.pdbx_seq_one_letter_code
_entity_poly.pdbx_strand_id
1 'polypeptide(L)'
;MGAGVNDLAAREIICRGGMRLGAEERMLHRREIDIIKELRNLSITTKQIMLGKTPSIRYKWYTKNGHYVAEFKIWDWWDGKNISDLEINEKYRGLGLSYQLLDYAIKRCGARNLAVKKSNTIAKHVYDKYGFQVIDEDNEYYYMSLDDRNWTGNRSMKQEG
;
A
#
# COMPACT_ATOMS: atom_id res chain seq x y z
N MET A 1 2.95 11.57 -10.05
CA MET A 1 1.54 11.79 -10.21
C MET A 1 0.67 11.25 -9.07
N GLY A 2 1.15 11.31 -7.87
CA GLY A 2 0.37 11.02 -6.67
C GLY A 2 -0.39 12.23 -6.10
N ALA A 3 -0.66 13.26 -6.92
CA ALA A 3 -1.29 14.50 -6.47
C ALA A 3 -2.72 14.29 -5.93
N GLY A 4 -3.46 13.32 -6.46
CA GLY A 4 -4.87 13.16 -6.14
C GLY A 4 -5.17 12.77 -4.69
N VAL A 5 -4.42 11.83 -4.12
CA VAL A 5 -4.63 11.37 -2.74
C VAL A 5 -4.15 12.39 -1.73
N ASN A 6 -3.01 13.02 -2.00
CA ASN A 6 -2.47 14.07 -1.15
C ASN A 6 -3.37 15.32 -1.18
N ASP A 7 -3.98 15.60 -2.34
CA ASP A 7 -4.93 16.71 -2.47
C ASP A 7 -6.23 16.48 -1.69
N LEU A 8 -6.72 15.22 -1.67
CA LEU A 8 -7.90 14.87 -0.87
C LEU A 8 -7.63 15.03 0.63
N ALA A 9 -6.50 14.56 1.13
CA ALA A 9 -6.11 14.73 2.52
C ALA A 9 -5.94 16.23 2.87
N ALA A 10 -5.33 17.01 2.00
CA ALA A 10 -5.19 18.45 2.18
C ALA A 10 -6.55 19.17 2.18
N ARG A 11 -7.49 18.74 1.34
CA ARG A 11 -8.85 19.29 1.31
C ARG A 11 -9.62 18.98 2.58
N GLU A 12 -9.53 17.76 3.11
CA GLU A 12 -10.16 17.41 4.39
C GLU A 12 -9.64 18.28 5.54
N ILE A 13 -8.33 18.51 5.59
CA ILE A 13 -7.72 19.38 6.61
C ILE A 13 -8.18 20.81 6.44
N ILE A 14 -8.27 21.33 5.22
CA ILE A 14 -8.75 22.69 4.92
C ILE A 14 -10.23 22.86 5.30
N CYS A 15 -11.07 21.84 5.06
CA CYS A 15 -12.49 21.89 5.44
C CYS A 15 -12.69 21.97 6.95
N ARG A 16 -11.78 21.41 7.75
CA ARG A 16 -11.78 21.56 9.21
C ARG A 16 -11.34 22.96 9.68
N GLY A 17 -10.66 23.71 8.83
CA GLY A 17 -10.10 25.03 9.14
C GLY A 17 -11.11 26.15 9.34
N GLY A 18 -12.41 25.91 9.10
CA GLY A 18 -13.48 26.87 9.34
C GLY A 18 -13.94 26.98 10.79
N MET A 19 -13.50 26.09 11.68
CA MET A 19 -13.82 26.13 13.10
C MET A 19 -12.67 26.74 13.91
N ARG A 20 -13.01 27.48 15.00
CA ARG A 20 -11.99 27.93 15.97
C ARG A 20 -11.41 26.73 16.70
N LEU A 21 -10.18 26.39 16.35
CA LEU A 21 -9.43 25.31 17.00
C LEU A 21 -8.73 25.82 18.27
N GLY A 22 -8.68 24.99 19.30
CA GLY A 22 -7.81 25.21 20.47
C GLY A 22 -6.32 25.19 20.11
N ALA A 23 -5.44 25.61 21.02
CA ALA A 23 -4.01 25.69 20.75
C ALA A 23 -3.40 24.31 20.39
N GLU A 24 -3.80 23.22 21.07
CA GLU A 24 -3.35 21.87 20.76
C GLU A 24 -3.86 21.38 19.41
N GLU A 25 -5.12 21.64 19.08
CA GLU A 25 -5.71 21.28 17.80
C GLU A 25 -5.03 22.03 16.66
N ARG A 26 -4.68 23.31 16.83
CA ARG A 26 -3.89 24.06 15.84
C ARG A 26 -2.50 23.50 15.63
N MET A 27 -1.84 23.01 16.69
CA MET A 27 -0.53 22.37 16.58
C MET A 27 -0.61 21.04 15.83
N LEU A 28 -1.61 20.20 16.14
CA LEU A 28 -1.84 18.92 15.44
C LEU A 28 -2.15 19.17 13.96
N HIS A 29 -3.03 20.11 13.68
CA HIS A 29 -3.39 20.50 12.30
C HIS A 29 -2.17 21.00 11.52
N ARG A 30 -1.32 21.81 12.14
CA ARG A 30 -0.09 22.30 11.52
C ARG A 30 0.88 21.15 11.22
N ARG A 31 1.05 20.19 12.15
CA ARG A 31 1.87 19.00 11.95
C ARG A 31 1.35 18.14 10.79
N GLU A 32 0.04 17.95 10.71
CA GLU A 32 -0.58 17.19 9.62
C GLU A 32 -0.31 17.86 8.26
N ILE A 33 -0.43 19.17 8.17
CA ILE A 33 -0.12 19.93 6.95
C ILE A 33 1.34 19.76 6.56
N ASP A 34 2.25 19.84 7.52
CA ASP A 34 3.69 19.69 7.26
C ASP A 34 4.03 18.29 6.77
N ILE A 35 3.43 17.24 7.37
CA ILE A 35 3.58 15.85 6.92
C ILE A 35 3.06 15.70 5.48
N ILE A 36 1.89 16.25 5.18
CA ILE A 36 1.32 16.19 3.82
C ILE A 36 2.24 16.88 2.80
N LYS A 37 2.85 18.01 3.18
CA LYS A 37 3.84 18.69 2.32
C LYS A 37 5.09 17.81 2.08
N GLU A 38 5.56 17.09 3.11
CA GLU A 38 6.68 16.15 2.97
C GLU A 38 6.38 15.03 1.95
N LEU A 39 5.12 14.61 1.83
CA LEU A 39 4.69 13.56 0.91
C LEU A 39 4.55 14.02 -0.55
N ARG A 40 4.76 15.30 -0.82
CA ARG A 40 4.88 15.79 -2.18
C ARG A 40 6.26 15.46 -2.73
N ASN A 41 6.33 15.09 -3.99
CA ASN A 41 7.60 14.80 -4.67
C ASN A 41 8.40 13.65 -4.02
N LEU A 42 7.74 12.53 -3.77
CA LEU A 42 8.41 11.32 -3.31
C LEU A 42 9.35 10.77 -4.38
N SER A 43 10.52 10.33 -3.96
CA SER A 43 11.42 9.56 -4.79
C SER A 43 11.23 8.07 -4.57
N ILE A 44 11.43 7.29 -5.62
CA ILE A 44 11.29 5.83 -5.59
C ILE A 44 12.62 5.21 -5.95
N THR A 45 13.08 4.28 -5.13
CA THR A 45 14.23 3.44 -5.43
C THR A 45 13.80 2.00 -5.63
N THR A 46 14.45 1.31 -6.54
CA THR A 46 14.20 -0.11 -6.81
C THR A 46 15.46 -0.92 -6.57
N LYS A 47 15.30 -2.11 -6.02
CA LYS A 47 16.41 -3.04 -5.81
C LYS A 47 15.95 -4.46 -6.08
N GLN A 48 16.71 -5.19 -6.88
CA GLN A 48 16.52 -6.63 -7.02
C GLN A 48 16.96 -7.32 -5.74
N ILE A 49 16.13 -8.21 -5.24
CA ILE A 49 16.36 -8.99 -4.02
C ILE A 49 15.88 -10.43 -4.22
N MET A 50 16.24 -11.28 -3.28
CA MET A 50 15.68 -12.64 -3.20
C MET A 50 14.75 -12.74 -2.00
N LEU A 51 13.53 -13.24 -2.21
CA LEU A 51 12.61 -13.68 -1.16
C LEU A 51 12.74 -15.21 -1.07
N GLY A 52 13.58 -15.68 -0.15
CA GLY A 52 13.98 -17.09 -0.18
C GLY A 52 14.70 -17.40 -1.50
N LYS A 53 14.09 -18.24 -2.33
CA LYS A 53 14.61 -18.59 -3.66
C LYS A 53 13.92 -17.84 -4.81
N THR A 54 13.00 -16.93 -4.50
CA THR A 54 12.19 -16.22 -5.50
C THR A 54 12.79 -14.85 -5.80
N PRO A 55 13.16 -14.57 -7.06
CA PRO A 55 13.58 -13.23 -7.47
C PRO A 55 12.44 -12.23 -7.27
N SER A 56 12.77 -11.08 -6.72
CA SER A 56 11.79 -10.06 -6.37
C SER A 56 12.38 -8.67 -6.57
N ILE A 57 11.53 -7.68 -6.73
CA ILE A 57 11.93 -6.28 -6.80
C ILE A 57 11.34 -5.56 -5.59
N ARG A 58 12.19 -4.95 -4.80
CA ARG A 58 11.80 -4.07 -3.70
C ARG A 58 11.69 -2.65 -4.21
N TYR A 59 10.55 -2.01 -3.91
CA TYR A 59 10.28 -0.60 -4.18
C TYR A 59 10.24 0.14 -2.86
N LYS A 60 11.03 1.21 -2.72
CA LYS A 60 11.05 2.08 -1.53
C LYS A 60 10.79 3.52 -1.90
N TRP A 61 9.99 4.17 -1.09
CA TRP A 61 9.65 5.59 -1.23
C TRP A 61 10.34 6.41 -0.16
N TYR A 62 10.84 7.56 -0.57
CA TYR A 62 11.51 8.53 0.30
C TYR A 62 10.98 9.93 0.04
N THR A 63 10.95 10.77 1.08
CA THR A 63 10.71 12.19 0.92
C THR A 63 11.87 12.86 0.17
N LYS A 64 11.68 14.10 -0.26
CA LYS A 64 12.74 14.90 -0.88
C LYS A 64 13.99 15.02 0.00
N ASN A 65 13.81 14.99 1.32
CA ASN A 65 14.90 15.05 2.30
C ASN A 65 15.51 13.69 2.65
N GLY A 66 15.10 12.63 1.97
CA GLY A 66 15.65 11.29 2.17
C GLY A 66 15.04 10.48 3.32
N HIS A 67 13.91 10.93 3.90
CA HIS A 67 13.23 10.17 4.94
C HIS A 67 12.44 9.00 4.33
N TYR A 68 12.60 7.82 4.89
CA TYR A 68 11.85 6.62 4.50
C TYR A 68 10.36 6.79 4.74
N VAL A 69 9.56 6.51 3.73
CA VAL A 69 8.10 6.63 3.77
C VAL A 69 7.40 5.29 3.76
N ALA A 70 7.74 4.45 2.80
CA ALA A 70 7.03 3.18 2.58
C ALA A 70 7.81 2.23 1.69
N GLU A 71 7.44 0.97 1.68
CA GLU A 71 7.95 -0.01 0.74
C GLU A 71 6.93 -1.10 0.41
N PHE A 72 7.14 -1.75 -0.69
CA PHE A 72 6.56 -3.05 -1.02
C PHE A 72 7.52 -3.85 -1.91
N LYS A 73 7.19 -5.12 -2.11
CA LYS A 73 7.94 -6.01 -2.98
C LYS A 73 7.01 -6.56 -4.05
N ILE A 74 7.55 -6.76 -5.25
CA ILE A 74 6.86 -7.40 -6.38
C ILE A 74 7.63 -8.65 -6.75
N TRP A 75 6.93 -9.75 -6.94
CA TRP A 75 7.49 -11.00 -7.40
C TRP A 75 6.52 -11.73 -8.31
N ASP A 76 7.06 -12.53 -9.22
CA ASP A 76 6.27 -13.30 -10.17
C ASP A 76 5.88 -14.65 -9.57
N TRP A 77 4.63 -15.02 -9.77
CA TRP A 77 4.11 -16.34 -9.49
C TRP A 77 3.41 -16.86 -10.76
N TRP A 78 2.89 -18.11 -10.71
CA TRP A 78 2.27 -18.79 -11.87
C TRP A 78 1.23 -17.96 -12.62
N ASP A 79 0.46 -17.21 -11.89
CA ASP A 79 -0.71 -16.48 -12.36
C ASP A 79 -0.52 -14.96 -12.41
N GLY A 80 0.73 -14.52 -12.34
CA GLY A 80 1.06 -13.11 -12.46
C GLY A 80 1.89 -12.53 -11.33
N LYS A 81 1.90 -11.22 -11.25
CA LYS A 81 2.70 -10.48 -10.27
C LYS A 81 1.97 -10.31 -8.95
N ASN A 82 2.69 -10.56 -7.88
CA ASN A 82 2.21 -10.46 -6.51
C ASN A 82 2.84 -9.30 -5.78
N ILE A 83 2.04 -8.65 -4.94
CA ILE A 83 2.49 -7.66 -3.97
C ILE A 83 2.73 -8.36 -2.64
N SER A 84 3.85 -8.09 -2.00
CA SER A 84 4.11 -8.53 -0.63
C SER A 84 4.78 -7.45 0.20
N ASP A 85 4.72 -7.61 1.51
CA ASP A 85 5.38 -6.75 2.49
C ASP A 85 5.13 -5.25 2.26
N LEU A 86 3.88 -4.90 1.97
CA LEU A 86 3.47 -3.50 1.88
C LEU A 86 3.51 -2.89 3.28
N GLU A 87 4.41 -1.97 3.48
CA GLU A 87 4.66 -1.31 4.76
C GLU A 87 4.70 0.21 4.58
N ILE A 88 4.09 0.92 5.51
CA ILE A 88 4.12 2.38 5.59
C ILE A 88 4.73 2.77 6.93
N ASN A 89 5.73 3.66 6.88
CA ASN A 89 6.31 4.24 8.08
C ASN A 89 5.20 4.87 8.94
N GLU A 90 5.20 4.56 10.23
CA GLU A 90 4.18 4.98 11.18
C GLU A 90 3.86 6.48 11.11
N LYS A 91 4.88 7.32 10.93
CA LYS A 91 4.74 8.77 10.77
C LYS A 91 3.76 9.17 9.67
N TYR A 92 3.66 8.37 8.61
CA TYR A 92 2.89 8.70 7.39
C TYR A 92 1.62 7.86 7.24
N ARG A 93 1.23 7.10 8.26
CA ARG A 93 0.00 6.29 8.25
C ARG A 93 -1.25 7.17 8.38
N GLY A 94 -2.38 6.66 7.89
CA GLY A 94 -3.66 7.36 7.96
C GLY A 94 -3.86 8.47 6.96
N LEU A 95 -2.97 8.62 5.97
CA LEU A 95 -2.98 9.68 4.95
C LEU A 95 -3.34 9.17 3.54
N GLY A 96 -3.85 7.95 3.44
CA GLY A 96 -4.24 7.36 2.15
C GLY A 96 -3.10 6.82 1.30
N LEU A 97 -1.88 6.72 1.84
CA LEU A 97 -0.72 6.22 1.10
C LEU A 97 -0.87 4.76 0.63
N SER A 98 -1.59 3.92 1.37
CA SER A 98 -1.84 2.53 0.97
C SER A 98 -2.46 2.45 -0.42
N TYR A 99 -3.44 3.30 -0.72
CA TYR A 99 -4.07 3.36 -2.04
C TYR A 99 -3.11 3.83 -3.12
N GLN A 100 -2.29 4.81 -2.82
CA GLN A 100 -1.27 5.34 -3.74
C GLN A 100 -0.22 4.27 -4.08
N LEU A 101 0.23 3.51 -3.08
CA LEU A 101 1.18 2.40 -3.27
C LEU A 101 0.55 1.26 -4.08
N LEU A 102 -0.69 0.89 -3.78
CA LEU A 102 -1.44 -0.11 -4.54
C LEU A 102 -1.63 0.33 -6.00
N ASP A 103 -2.01 1.57 -6.23
CA ASP A 103 -2.12 2.12 -7.59
C ASP A 103 -0.81 1.99 -8.35
N TYR A 104 0.31 2.31 -7.73
CA TYR A 104 1.63 2.17 -8.35
C TYR A 104 1.95 0.70 -8.65
N ALA A 105 1.78 -0.18 -7.67
CA ALA A 105 2.04 -1.61 -7.83
C ALA A 105 1.21 -2.23 -8.96
N ILE A 106 -0.05 -1.83 -9.08
CA ILE A 106 -0.97 -2.37 -10.08
C ILE A 106 -0.75 -1.73 -11.45
N LYS A 107 -0.73 -0.41 -11.51
CA LYS A 107 -0.68 0.31 -12.80
C LYS A 107 0.72 0.36 -13.40
N ARG A 108 1.76 0.43 -12.58
CA ARG A 108 3.16 0.52 -13.03
C ARG A 108 3.89 -0.80 -13.01
N CYS A 109 3.64 -1.66 -12.02
CA CYS A 109 4.33 -2.93 -11.88
C CYS A 109 3.52 -4.11 -12.43
N GLY A 110 2.24 -3.93 -12.74
CA GLY A 110 1.37 -4.98 -13.27
C GLY A 110 0.92 -6.01 -12.23
N ALA A 111 0.99 -5.68 -10.94
CA ALA A 111 0.56 -6.57 -9.88
C ALA A 111 -0.96 -6.75 -9.89
N ARG A 112 -1.42 -7.98 -9.64
CA ARG A 112 -2.83 -8.34 -9.61
C ARG A 112 -3.23 -9.13 -8.38
N ASN A 113 -2.27 -9.71 -7.68
CA ASN A 113 -2.50 -10.66 -6.59
C ASN A 113 -1.73 -10.25 -5.34
N LEU A 114 -2.25 -10.64 -4.20
CA LEU A 114 -1.59 -10.50 -2.91
C LEU A 114 -2.05 -11.59 -1.92
N ALA A 115 -1.29 -11.77 -0.86
CA ALA A 115 -1.72 -12.52 0.31
C ALA A 115 -1.70 -11.61 1.53
N VAL A 116 -2.69 -11.76 2.40
CA VAL A 116 -2.81 -11.00 3.66
C VAL A 116 -3.09 -11.95 4.81
N LYS A 117 -2.39 -11.76 5.91
CA LYS A 117 -2.66 -12.53 7.14
C LYS A 117 -4.10 -12.24 7.63
N LYS A 118 -4.81 -13.30 8.02
CA LYS A 118 -6.15 -13.17 8.61
C LYS A 118 -6.18 -12.31 9.86
N SER A 119 -5.07 -12.28 10.61
CA SER A 119 -4.90 -11.41 11.78
C SER A 119 -4.72 -9.93 11.44
N ASN A 120 -4.31 -9.60 10.21
CA ASN A 120 -4.13 -8.23 9.75
C ASN A 120 -5.43 -7.67 9.18
N THR A 121 -6.39 -7.38 10.05
CA THR A 121 -7.72 -6.90 9.67
C THR A 121 -7.69 -5.53 9.01
N ILE A 122 -6.75 -4.67 9.39
CA ILE A 122 -6.58 -3.33 8.82
C ILE A 122 -6.17 -3.44 7.35
N ALA A 123 -5.15 -4.22 7.04
CA ALA A 123 -4.70 -4.42 5.66
C ALA A 123 -5.79 -5.10 4.81
N LYS A 124 -6.46 -6.13 5.35
CA LYS A 124 -7.59 -6.79 4.68
C LYS A 124 -8.67 -5.78 4.27
N HIS A 125 -9.04 -4.88 5.17
CA HIS A 125 -10.02 -3.84 4.91
C HIS A 125 -9.59 -2.88 3.79
N VAL A 126 -8.32 -2.47 3.78
CA VAL A 126 -7.77 -1.63 2.71
C VAL A 126 -7.85 -2.34 1.36
N TYR A 127 -7.48 -3.61 1.31
CA TYR A 127 -7.52 -4.40 0.07
C TYR A 127 -8.94 -4.63 -0.42
N ASP A 128 -9.88 -4.94 0.48
CA ASP A 128 -11.30 -5.04 0.14
C ASP A 128 -11.84 -3.73 -0.48
N LYS A 129 -11.53 -2.60 0.15
CA LYS A 129 -11.94 -1.28 -0.37
C LYS A 129 -11.31 -0.94 -1.70
N TYR A 130 -10.09 -1.37 -1.95
CA TYR A 130 -9.44 -1.15 -3.24
C TYR A 130 -10.11 -1.93 -4.36
N GLY A 131 -10.71 -3.07 -4.06
CA GLY A 131 -11.39 -3.93 -5.01
C GLY A 131 -10.83 -5.34 -5.14
N PHE A 132 -9.86 -5.71 -4.31
CA PHE A 132 -9.37 -7.08 -4.24
C PHE A 132 -10.45 -8.00 -3.68
N GLN A 133 -10.55 -9.19 -4.25
CA GLN A 133 -11.48 -10.24 -3.81
C GLN A 133 -10.70 -11.45 -3.31
N VAL A 134 -11.20 -12.08 -2.26
CA VAL A 134 -10.64 -13.35 -1.78
C VAL A 134 -10.93 -14.44 -2.81
N ILE A 135 -9.87 -15.02 -3.33
CA ILE A 135 -9.96 -16.14 -4.31
C ILE A 135 -9.64 -17.48 -3.67
N ASP A 136 -8.95 -17.47 -2.54
CA ASP A 136 -8.60 -18.67 -1.77
C ASP A 136 -8.17 -18.27 -0.36
N GLU A 137 -8.11 -19.25 0.54
CA GLU A 137 -7.63 -19.05 1.90
C GLU A 137 -7.03 -20.34 2.49
N ASP A 138 -6.15 -20.18 3.44
CA ASP A 138 -5.69 -21.24 4.31
C ASP A 138 -5.92 -20.87 5.79
N ASN A 139 -5.26 -21.54 6.73
CA ASN A 139 -5.45 -21.25 8.15
C ASN A 139 -4.95 -19.86 8.56
N GLU A 140 -3.95 -19.29 7.85
CA GLU A 140 -3.27 -18.06 8.24
C GLU A 140 -3.53 -16.89 7.29
N TYR A 141 -3.80 -17.16 6.00
CA TYR A 141 -3.84 -16.16 4.94
C TYR A 141 -5.14 -16.18 4.14
N TYR A 142 -5.55 -14.99 3.69
CA TYR A 142 -6.41 -14.80 2.54
C TYR A 142 -5.53 -14.55 1.32
N TYR A 143 -5.83 -15.22 0.21
CA TYR A 143 -5.25 -14.95 -1.10
C TYR A 143 -6.25 -14.14 -1.90
N MET A 144 -5.83 -12.97 -2.38
CA MET A 144 -6.72 -11.99 -2.99
C MET A 144 -6.24 -11.62 -4.39
N SER A 145 -7.18 -11.33 -5.28
CA SER A 145 -6.91 -10.90 -6.65
C SER A 145 -7.85 -9.79 -7.09
N LEU A 146 -7.39 -8.97 -8.04
CA LEU A 146 -8.21 -8.03 -8.79
C LEU A 146 -8.85 -8.63 -10.02
N ASP A 147 -8.43 -9.81 -10.43
CA ASP A 147 -8.95 -10.48 -11.61
C ASP A 147 -10.22 -11.26 -11.28
N ASP A 148 -11.30 -11.00 -12.00
CA ASP A 148 -12.59 -11.69 -11.90
C ASP A 148 -12.56 -13.14 -12.42
N ARG A 149 -11.38 -13.67 -12.65
CA ARG A 149 -11.26 -15.03 -13.11
C ARG A 149 -11.74 -15.99 -12.03
N ASN A 150 -12.65 -16.87 -12.42
CA ASN A 150 -12.88 -18.07 -11.66
C ASN A 150 -11.53 -18.75 -11.46
N TRP A 151 -10.93 -18.52 -10.29
CA TRP A 151 -9.66 -19.12 -9.93
C TRP A 151 -9.81 -20.64 -9.97
N THR A 152 -9.39 -21.22 -11.08
CA THR A 152 -9.25 -22.67 -11.21
C THR A 152 -7.85 -23.13 -10.79
N GLY A 153 -7.13 -22.26 -10.10
CA GLY A 153 -5.78 -22.51 -9.65
C GLY A 153 -5.68 -23.81 -8.86
N ASN A 154 -4.77 -24.61 -9.28
CA ASN A 154 -4.55 -25.93 -8.72
C ASN A 154 -4.05 -25.75 -7.26
N ARG A 155 -4.91 -26.01 -6.28
CA ARG A 155 -4.59 -25.93 -4.85
C ARG A 155 -3.34 -26.74 -4.49
N SER A 156 -3.06 -27.83 -5.23
CA SER A 156 -1.88 -28.64 -5.06
C SER A 156 -0.56 -27.91 -5.31
N MET A 157 -0.55 -26.87 -6.17
CA MET A 157 0.65 -26.07 -6.43
C MET A 157 0.98 -25.10 -5.31
N LYS A 158 -0.01 -24.66 -4.51
CA LYS A 158 0.22 -23.80 -3.34
C LYS A 158 0.86 -24.53 -2.17
N GLN A 159 0.67 -25.83 -2.06
CA GLN A 159 1.23 -26.65 -1.00
C GLN A 159 2.70 -27.03 -1.23
N GLU A 160 3.16 -26.94 -2.46
CA GLU A 160 4.56 -27.22 -2.84
C GLU A 160 5.44 -25.96 -2.82
N GLY A 161 4.86 -24.79 -2.64
CA GLY A 161 5.55 -23.52 -2.52
C GLY A 161 5.82 -23.16 -1.09
#